data_45ac590d189443060275b560a9d39d21
#
_entry.id   45ac590d189443060275b560a9d39d21
#
_cell.length_a   1.000
_cell.length_b   1.000
_cell.length_c   1.000
_cell.angle_alpha   90.00
_cell.angle_beta   90.00
_cell.angle_gamma   90.00
#
_symmetry.space_group_name_H-M   'P 1'
#
loop_
_entity.id
_entity.type
_entity.pdbx_description
1 polymer ?
#
loop_
_entity_poly.entity_id
_entity_poly.type
_entity_poly.pdbx_seq_one_letter_code
_entity_poly.pdbx_strand_id
1 'polypeptide(L)'
;MAKSIQKLVDVTSFAKNEKGQMTFEYKNSSGQVKRTVLKVTFSETYRGKKRTFQLPKDATAEQMLSHAEALAAVYDRQHVAGLAKASKMTEAERAAAHEQGLKNWANMSDEQKAAHAEAAKANAEFLKAQWNEKSEDEKKAHAEKSRQAALAQDQVEVSAETLAALASL
;
A
#
# COMPACT_ATOMS: atom_id res chain seq x y z
N MET A 1 -8.74 -17.38 -28.69
CA MET A 1 -9.03 -17.50 -27.24
C MET A 1 -8.34 -16.33 -26.52
N ALA A 2 -9.11 -15.34 -26.08
CA ALA A 2 -8.58 -14.24 -25.29
C ALA A 2 -8.19 -14.78 -23.90
N LYS A 3 -6.89 -14.72 -23.54
CA LYS A 3 -6.44 -15.01 -22.19
C LYS A 3 -7.11 -14.02 -21.25
N SER A 4 -8.02 -14.51 -20.42
CA SER A 4 -8.60 -13.79 -19.30
C SER A 4 -7.44 -13.16 -18.52
N ILE A 5 -7.37 -11.83 -18.49
CA ILE A 5 -6.47 -11.12 -17.60
C ILE A 5 -6.99 -11.44 -16.20
N GLN A 6 -6.24 -12.23 -15.44
CA GLN A 6 -6.55 -12.48 -14.03
C GLN A 6 -6.75 -11.14 -13.35
N LYS A 7 -7.95 -10.88 -12.83
CA LYS A 7 -8.25 -9.69 -12.01
C LYS A 7 -7.36 -9.75 -10.78
N LEU A 8 -6.28 -8.98 -10.78
CA LEU A 8 -5.33 -8.89 -9.65
C LEU A 8 -5.84 -7.95 -8.56
N VAL A 9 -6.84 -7.13 -8.87
CA VAL A 9 -7.44 -6.15 -7.97
C VAL A 9 -8.95 -6.12 -8.16
N ASP A 10 -9.69 -6.03 -7.05
CA ASP A 10 -11.15 -5.89 -7.05
C ASP A 10 -11.53 -4.51 -6.54
N VAL A 11 -12.27 -3.75 -7.33
CA VAL A 11 -12.89 -2.48 -6.90
C VAL A 11 -14.19 -2.82 -6.17
N THR A 12 -14.32 -2.38 -4.93
CA THR A 12 -15.42 -2.79 -4.04
C THR A 12 -16.47 -1.70 -3.84
N SER A 13 -16.08 -0.43 -3.87
CA SER A 13 -17.01 0.68 -3.64
C SER A 13 -16.56 1.99 -4.26
N PHE A 14 -17.52 2.89 -4.48
CA PHE A 14 -17.29 4.28 -4.88
C PHE A 14 -17.96 5.22 -3.89
N ALA A 15 -17.31 6.33 -3.56
CA ALA A 15 -17.84 7.39 -2.69
C ALA A 15 -17.31 8.76 -3.12
N LYS A 16 -17.95 9.83 -2.68
CA LYS A 16 -17.42 11.19 -2.78
C LYS A 16 -16.75 11.55 -1.46
N ASN A 17 -15.55 12.14 -1.53
CA ASN A 17 -14.91 12.71 -0.36
C ASN A 17 -15.49 14.09 -0.01
N GLU A 18 -15.07 14.68 1.09
CA GLU A 18 -15.49 16.01 1.54
C GLU A 18 -15.24 17.13 0.52
N LYS A 19 -14.23 16.93 -0.35
CA LYS A 19 -13.90 17.86 -1.46
C LYS A 19 -14.75 17.60 -2.72
N GLY A 20 -15.75 16.71 -2.66
CA GLY A 20 -16.61 16.34 -3.78
C GLY A 20 -15.93 15.48 -4.85
N GLN A 21 -14.68 15.05 -4.63
CA GLN A 21 -13.96 14.19 -5.57
C GLN A 21 -14.45 12.75 -5.44
N MET A 22 -14.59 12.06 -6.56
CA MET A 22 -14.90 10.64 -6.59
C MET A 22 -13.69 9.84 -6.06
N THR A 23 -13.93 9.01 -5.08
CA THR A 23 -12.97 8.03 -4.54
C THR A 23 -13.49 6.63 -4.77
N PHE A 24 -12.59 5.67 -4.76
CA PHE A 24 -12.96 4.26 -4.82
C PHE A 24 -12.09 3.43 -3.88
N GLU A 25 -12.64 2.33 -3.42
CA GLU A 25 -11.94 1.31 -2.65
C GLU A 25 -11.62 0.11 -3.54
N TYR A 26 -10.46 -0.46 -3.32
CA TYR A 26 -10.04 -1.68 -4.01
C TYR A 26 -9.24 -2.59 -3.10
N LYS A 27 -9.36 -3.89 -3.32
CA LYS A 27 -8.55 -4.91 -2.67
C LYS A 27 -7.33 -5.19 -3.55
N ASN A 28 -6.13 -4.97 -3.01
CA ASN A 28 -4.88 -5.21 -3.73
C ASN A 28 -4.52 -6.71 -3.74
N SER A 29 -3.46 -7.07 -4.47
CA SER A 29 -2.95 -8.46 -4.57
C SER A 29 -2.52 -9.04 -3.21
N SER A 30 -2.19 -8.20 -2.24
CA SER A 30 -1.87 -8.60 -0.85
C SER A 30 -3.11 -8.75 0.04
N GLY A 31 -4.31 -8.59 -0.49
CA GLY A 31 -5.57 -8.68 0.25
C GLY A 31 -5.91 -7.44 1.09
N GLN A 32 -5.13 -6.36 1.01
CA GLN A 32 -5.39 -5.12 1.74
C GLN A 32 -6.40 -4.26 0.99
N VAL A 33 -7.35 -3.68 1.72
CA VAL A 33 -8.25 -2.68 1.16
C VAL A 33 -7.58 -1.30 1.18
N LYS A 34 -7.60 -0.63 0.06
CA LYS A 34 -7.05 0.72 -0.14
C LYS A 34 -8.13 1.63 -0.70
N ARG A 35 -8.12 2.89 -0.26
CA ARG A 35 -8.99 3.94 -0.81
C ARG A 35 -8.14 4.98 -1.54
N THR A 36 -8.58 5.41 -2.70
CA THR A 36 -7.89 6.42 -3.49
C THR A 36 -8.86 7.28 -4.31
N VAL A 37 -8.40 8.44 -4.76
CA VAL A 37 -9.18 9.32 -5.64
C VAL A 37 -9.19 8.76 -7.06
N LEU A 38 -10.36 8.75 -7.69
CA LEU A 38 -10.52 8.39 -9.09
C LEU A 38 -9.96 9.52 -9.97
N LYS A 39 -8.76 9.33 -10.48
CA LYS A 39 -8.12 10.30 -11.40
C LYS A 39 -8.77 10.21 -12.78
N VAL A 40 -9.26 11.32 -13.31
CA VAL A 40 -9.84 11.38 -14.66
C VAL A 40 -8.83 10.98 -15.74
N THR A 41 -7.56 11.33 -15.54
CA THR A 41 -6.47 10.96 -16.44
C THR A 41 -5.28 10.44 -15.64
N PHE A 42 -4.73 9.32 -16.06
CA PHE A 42 -3.47 8.79 -15.54
C PHE A 42 -2.66 8.10 -16.64
N SER A 43 -1.36 7.96 -16.40
CA SER A 43 -0.46 7.29 -17.34
C SER A 43 0.35 6.22 -16.62
N GLU A 44 0.65 5.14 -17.30
CA GLU A 44 1.59 4.14 -16.87
C GLU A 44 2.63 3.86 -17.96
N THR A 45 3.82 3.43 -17.54
CA THR A 45 4.82 2.85 -18.45
C THR A 45 4.88 1.35 -18.20
N TYR A 46 4.47 0.59 -19.20
CA TYR A 46 4.50 -0.87 -19.14
C TYR A 46 5.31 -1.42 -20.30
N ARG A 47 6.34 -2.21 -20.00
CA ARG A 47 7.30 -2.76 -21.00
C ARG A 47 7.87 -1.67 -21.94
N GLY A 48 8.27 -0.54 -21.38
CA GLY A 48 8.87 0.58 -22.14
C GLY A 48 7.88 1.41 -22.96
N LYS A 49 6.59 1.06 -22.97
CA LYS A 49 5.55 1.83 -23.68
C LYS A 49 4.70 2.61 -22.69
N LYS A 50 4.60 3.93 -22.90
CA LYS A 50 3.68 4.80 -22.14
C LYS A 50 2.26 4.61 -22.67
N ARG A 51 1.32 4.33 -21.75
CA ARG A 51 -0.12 4.28 -22.01
C ARG A 51 -0.79 5.35 -21.18
N THR A 52 -1.72 6.09 -21.76
CA THR A 52 -2.53 7.09 -21.08
C THR A 52 -3.97 6.64 -21.08
N PHE A 53 -4.60 6.69 -19.92
CA PHE A 53 -6.00 6.35 -19.70
C PHE A 53 -6.74 7.63 -19.38
N GLN A 54 -7.87 7.85 -20.02
CA GLN A 54 -8.71 9.01 -19.81
C GLN A 54 -10.16 8.58 -19.65
N LEU A 55 -10.79 9.06 -18.57
CA LEU A 55 -12.21 8.84 -18.32
C LEU A 55 -13.01 9.93 -19.03
N PRO A 56 -14.00 9.58 -19.89
CA PRO A 56 -14.94 10.55 -20.48
C PRO A 56 -15.70 11.32 -19.42
N LYS A 57 -16.15 12.53 -19.75
CA LYS A 57 -16.96 13.37 -18.82
C LYS A 57 -18.33 12.75 -18.51
N ASP A 58 -18.89 12.06 -19.46
CA ASP A 58 -20.16 11.35 -19.45
C ASP A 58 -20.01 9.85 -19.31
N ALA A 59 -18.92 9.43 -18.62
CA ALA A 59 -18.62 8.01 -18.44
C ALA A 59 -19.75 7.25 -17.76
N THR A 60 -20.09 6.11 -18.31
CA THR A 60 -21.03 5.16 -17.70
C THR A 60 -20.43 4.54 -16.43
N ALA A 61 -21.27 3.94 -15.59
CA ALA A 61 -20.81 3.23 -14.39
C ALA A 61 -19.81 2.12 -14.73
N GLU A 62 -20.02 1.41 -15.84
CA GLU A 62 -19.11 0.35 -16.32
C GLU A 62 -17.76 0.92 -16.76
N GLN A 63 -17.75 2.06 -17.46
CA GLN A 63 -16.52 2.76 -17.84
C GLN A 63 -15.77 3.29 -16.61
N MET A 64 -16.46 3.82 -15.61
CA MET A 64 -15.86 4.25 -14.34
C MET A 64 -15.24 3.07 -13.60
N LEU A 65 -15.92 1.93 -13.53
CA LEU A 65 -15.42 0.71 -12.90
C LEU A 65 -14.15 0.22 -13.60
N SER A 66 -14.18 0.07 -14.92
CA SER A 66 -13.03 -0.37 -15.72
C SER A 66 -11.83 0.57 -15.58
N HIS A 67 -12.07 1.88 -15.52
CA HIS A 67 -11.04 2.88 -15.32
C HIS A 67 -10.44 2.83 -13.90
N ALA A 68 -11.27 2.63 -12.88
CA ALA A 68 -10.84 2.44 -11.50
C ALA A 68 -10.01 1.14 -11.33
N GLU A 69 -10.44 0.04 -11.94
CA GLU A 69 -9.69 -1.23 -11.96
C GLU A 69 -8.31 -1.06 -12.62
N ALA A 70 -8.22 -0.35 -13.73
CA ALA A 70 -6.95 -0.05 -14.39
C ALA A 70 -6.03 0.80 -13.50
N LEU A 71 -6.57 1.83 -12.84
CA LEU A 71 -5.82 2.69 -11.91
C LEU A 71 -5.36 1.91 -10.68
N ALA A 72 -6.22 1.09 -10.09
CA ALA A 72 -5.89 0.21 -8.97
C ALA A 72 -4.76 -0.77 -9.32
N ALA A 73 -4.81 -1.38 -10.51
CA ALA A 73 -3.76 -2.27 -10.99
C ALA A 73 -2.41 -1.56 -11.16
N VAL A 74 -2.39 -0.28 -11.56
CA VAL A 74 -1.15 0.52 -11.60
C VAL A 74 -0.60 0.71 -10.18
N TYR A 75 -1.43 1.10 -9.23
CA TYR A 75 -1.00 1.29 -7.84
C TYR A 75 -0.52 -0.01 -7.19
N ASP A 76 -1.21 -1.11 -7.44
CA ASP A 76 -0.79 -2.42 -6.92
C ASP A 76 0.58 -2.83 -7.46
N ARG A 77 0.82 -2.69 -8.76
CA ARG A 77 2.15 -2.96 -9.35
C ARG A 77 3.24 -2.07 -8.76
N GLN A 78 2.96 -0.79 -8.53
CA GLN A 78 3.91 0.13 -7.90
C GLN A 78 4.20 -0.27 -6.45
N HIS A 79 3.19 -0.69 -5.71
CA HIS A 79 3.35 -1.18 -4.34
C HIS A 79 4.21 -2.45 -4.29
N VAL A 80 3.89 -3.45 -5.11
CA VAL A 80 4.67 -4.70 -5.21
C VAL A 80 6.12 -4.44 -5.62
N ALA A 81 6.35 -3.54 -6.60
CA ALA A 81 7.69 -3.15 -7.01
C ALA A 81 8.45 -2.42 -5.89
N GLY A 82 7.76 -1.58 -5.12
CA GLY A 82 8.32 -0.91 -3.93
C GLY A 82 8.75 -1.91 -2.86
N LEU A 83 7.90 -2.88 -2.54
CA LEU A 83 8.23 -3.95 -1.58
C LEU A 83 9.42 -4.78 -2.04
N ALA A 84 9.46 -5.17 -3.33
CA ALA A 84 10.57 -5.93 -3.90
C ALA A 84 11.88 -5.13 -3.91
N LYS A 85 11.82 -3.80 -4.06
CA LYS A 85 12.99 -2.93 -3.91
C LYS A 85 13.44 -2.86 -2.45
N ALA A 86 12.51 -2.63 -1.52
CA ALA A 86 12.80 -2.52 -0.09
C ALA A 86 13.42 -3.81 0.48
N SER A 87 12.96 -4.99 0.02
CA SER A 87 13.52 -6.29 0.46
C SER A 87 14.96 -6.53 0.01
N LYS A 88 15.41 -5.82 -1.03
CA LYS A 88 16.79 -5.93 -1.55
C LYS A 88 17.72 -4.85 -0.99
N MET A 89 17.20 -3.89 -0.25
CA MET A 89 18.03 -2.83 0.35
C MET A 89 18.88 -3.40 1.48
N THR A 90 20.14 -3.01 1.49
CA THR A 90 21.05 -3.24 2.62
C THR A 90 20.62 -2.40 3.84
N GLU A 91 21.13 -2.72 5.00
CA GLU A 91 20.87 -1.93 6.22
C GLU A 91 21.33 -0.48 6.07
N ALA A 92 22.51 -0.26 5.47
CA ALA A 92 23.02 1.08 5.18
C ALA A 92 22.11 1.90 4.25
N GLU A 93 21.58 1.26 3.19
CA GLU A 93 20.61 1.93 2.29
C GLU A 93 19.28 2.25 2.97
N ARG A 94 18.81 1.39 3.89
CA ARG A 94 17.61 1.65 4.69
C ARG A 94 17.85 2.82 5.65
N ALA A 95 19.00 2.86 6.32
CA ALA A 95 19.39 3.96 7.20
C ALA A 95 19.47 5.29 6.43
N ALA A 96 20.11 5.29 5.26
CA ALA A 96 20.19 6.47 4.40
C ALA A 96 18.81 6.94 3.91
N ALA A 97 17.94 6.01 3.53
CA ALA A 97 16.56 6.32 3.12
C ALA A 97 15.74 6.92 4.27
N HIS A 98 15.91 6.39 5.50
CA HIS A 98 15.29 6.94 6.70
C HIS A 98 15.78 8.35 7.01
N GLU A 99 17.09 8.58 6.98
CA GLU A 99 17.69 9.89 7.18
C GLU A 99 17.19 10.92 6.16
N GLN A 100 17.11 10.51 4.88
CA GLN A 100 16.53 11.35 3.83
C GLN A 100 15.06 11.66 4.10
N GLY A 101 14.29 10.69 4.60
CA GLY A 101 12.91 10.89 5.02
C GLY A 101 12.77 11.93 6.11
N LEU A 102 13.64 11.89 7.12
CA LEU A 102 13.68 12.89 8.20
C LEU A 102 14.03 14.29 7.68
N LYS A 103 15.00 14.39 6.76
CA LYS A 103 15.35 15.68 6.12
C LYS A 103 14.18 16.24 5.31
N ASN A 104 13.50 15.39 4.55
CA ASN A 104 12.32 15.79 3.79
C ASN A 104 11.21 16.29 4.71
N TRP A 105 10.96 15.59 5.83
CA TRP A 105 9.99 16.00 6.83
C TRP A 105 10.35 17.34 7.47
N ALA A 106 11.63 17.54 7.82
CA ALA A 106 12.10 18.80 8.41
C ALA A 106 11.88 19.99 7.46
N ASN A 107 12.04 19.77 6.16
CA ASN A 107 11.89 20.80 5.12
C ASN A 107 10.44 21.06 4.68
N MET A 108 9.47 20.26 5.16
CA MET A 108 8.05 20.50 4.88
C MET A 108 7.56 21.76 5.62
N SER A 109 6.67 22.51 4.95
CA SER A 109 5.94 23.59 5.60
C SER A 109 4.99 23.07 6.68
N ASP A 110 4.59 23.92 7.62
CA ASP A 110 3.65 23.54 8.67
C ASP A 110 2.29 23.11 8.09
N GLU A 111 1.86 23.74 6.98
CA GLU A 111 0.65 23.36 6.27
C GLU A 111 0.77 21.93 5.67
N GLN A 112 1.92 21.59 5.09
CA GLN A 112 2.18 20.24 4.57
C GLN A 112 2.22 19.20 5.70
N LYS A 113 2.87 19.53 6.83
CA LYS A 113 2.90 18.67 8.02
C LYS A 113 1.50 18.43 8.59
N ALA A 114 0.68 19.50 8.67
CA ALA A 114 -0.70 19.41 9.12
C ALA A 114 -1.54 18.53 8.18
N ALA A 115 -1.41 18.69 6.87
CA ALA A 115 -2.09 17.85 5.88
C ALA A 115 -1.67 16.36 6.00
N HIS A 116 -0.39 16.10 6.25
CA HIS A 116 0.09 14.75 6.52
C HIS A 116 -0.49 14.15 7.81
N ALA A 117 -0.57 14.95 8.88
CA ALA A 117 -1.14 14.50 10.15
C ALA A 117 -2.63 14.19 10.01
N GLU A 118 -3.39 15.03 9.29
CA GLU A 118 -4.81 14.80 8.99
C GLU A 118 -5.01 13.54 8.15
N ALA A 119 -4.21 13.34 7.10
CA ALA A 119 -4.25 12.14 6.28
C ALA A 119 -3.89 10.88 7.09
N ALA A 120 -2.91 10.96 7.98
CA ALA A 120 -2.54 9.85 8.87
C ALA A 120 -3.68 9.51 9.84
N LYS A 121 -4.35 10.52 10.42
CA LYS A 121 -5.51 10.34 11.30
C LYS A 121 -6.66 9.68 10.55
N ALA A 122 -7.02 10.17 9.39
CA ALA A 122 -8.07 9.59 8.55
C ALA A 122 -7.76 8.13 8.17
N ASN A 123 -6.50 7.82 7.83
CA ASN A 123 -6.08 6.45 7.55
C ASN A 123 -6.15 5.55 8.80
N ALA A 124 -5.77 6.06 9.97
CA ALA A 124 -5.87 5.30 11.23
C ALA A 124 -7.34 4.99 11.60
N GLU A 125 -8.24 5.95 11.43
CA GLU A 125 -9.67 5.75 11.63
C GLU A 125 -10.25 4.73 10.66
N PHE A 126 -9.85 4.79 9.39
CA PHE A 126 -10.23 3.83 8.37
C PHE A 126 -9.75 2.40 8.71
N LEU A 127 -8.48 2.24 9.10
CA LEU A 127 -7.93 0.94 9.52
C LEU A 127 -8.61 0.41 10.78
N LYS A 128 -8.94 1.29 11.73
CA LYS A 128 -9.69 0.93 12.93
C LYS A 128 -11.10 0.45 12.59
N ALA A 129 -11.79 1.12 11.68
CA ALA A 129 -13.11 0.69 11.21
C ALA A 129 -13.03 -0.69 10.55
N GLN A 130 -12.07 -0.91 9.65
CA GLN A 130 -11.83 -2.22 9.03
C GLN A 130 -11.53 -3.32 10.06
N TRP A 131 -10.74 -2.98 11.10
CA TRP A 131 -10.44 -3.92 12.17
C TRP A 131 -11.68 -4.32 12.95
N ASN A 132 -12.57 -3.36 13.21
CA ASN A 132 -13.81 -3.61 13.94
C ASN A 132 -14.79 -4.49 13.14
N GLU A 133 -14.77 -4.39 11.81
CA GLU A 133 -15.59 -5.20 10.90
C GLU A 133 -15.12 -6.66 10.78
N LYS A 134 -13.87 -6.95 11.16
CA LYS A 134 -13.34 -8.31 11.14
C LYS A 134 -14.02 -9.19 12.18
N SER A 135 -14.27 -10.44 11.81
CA SER A 135 -14.74 -11.45 12.74
C SER A 135 -13.71 -11.73 13.84
N GLU A 136 -14.16 -12.26 14.97
CA GLU A 136 -13.26 -12.63 16.07
C GLU A 136 -12.23 -13.69 15.64
N ASP A 137 -12.59 -14.58 14.72
CA ASP A 137 -11.67 -15.59 14.21
C ASP A 137 -10.57 -14.98 13.32
N GLU A 138 -10.90 -13.98 12.48
CA GLU A 138 -9.93 -13.23 11.70
C GLU A 138 -8.99 -12.41 12.59
N LYS A 139 -9.50 -11.82 13.68
CA LYS A 139 -8.69 -11.08 14.64
C LYS A 139 -7.72 -12.01 15.38
N LYS A 140 -8.18 -13.20 15.80
CA LYS A 140 -7.33 -14.23 16.43
C LYS A 140 -6.25 -14.73 15.46
N ALA A 141 -6.61 -15.03 14.22
CA ALA A 141 -5.66 -15.46 13.19
C ALA A 141 -4.58 -14.40 12.91
N HIS A 142 -4.97 -13.12 12.90
CA HIS A 142 -4.02 -12.01 12.74
C HIS A 142 -3.08 -11.89 13.95
N ALA A 143 -3.60 -12.00 15.18
CA ALA A 143 -2.80 -11.96 16.40
C ALA A 143 -1.79 -13.12 16.45
N GLU A 144 -2.22 -14.32 16.09
CA GLU A 144 -1.35 -15.49 16.04
C GLU A 144 -0.23 -15.34 15.01
N LYS A 145 -0.56 -14.86 13.80
CA LYS A 145 0.43 -14.57 12.77
C LYS A 145 1.46 -13.54 13.22
N SER A 146 1.01 -12.48 13.90
CA SER A 146 1.91 -11.44 14.45
C SER A 146 2.82 -12.00 15.54
N ARG A 147 2.28 -12.87 16.42
CA ARG A 147 3.07 -13.55 17.45
C ARG A 147 4.13 -14.47 16.86
N GLN A 148 3.77 -15.26 15.84
CA GLN A 148 4.72 -16.14 15.16
C GLN A 148 5.83 -15.35 14.45
N ALA A 149 5.50 -14.21 13.84
CA ALA A 149 6.49 -13.34 13.22
C ALA A 149 7.47 -12.74 14.24
N ALA A 150 6.98 -12.32 15.42
CA ALA A 150 7.83 -11.82 16.50
C ALA A 150 8.77 -12.92 17.05
N LEU A 151 8.24 -14.12 17.30
CA LEU A 151 9.06 -15.26 17.76
C LEU A 151 10.13 -15.67 16.74
N ALA A 152 9.82 -15.59 15.44
CA ALA A 152 10.81 -15.88 14.39
C ALA A 152 11.94 -14.83 14.37
N GLN A 153 11.63 -13.58 14.64
CA GLN A 153 12.60 -12.49 14.73
C GLN A 153 13.53 -12.67 15.94
N ASP A 154 12.98 -12.97 17.11
CA ASP A 154 13.75 -13.25 18.33
C ASP A 154 14.69 -14.46 18.16
N GLN A 155 14.26 -15.50 17.45
CA GLN A 155 15.11 -16.67 17.18
C GLN A 155 16.31 -16.34 16.28
N VAL A 156 16.15 -15.40 15.33
CA VAL A 156 17.25 -14.96 14.46
C VAL A 156 18.27 -14.13 15.26
N GLU A 157 17.81 -13.25 16.15
CA GLU A 157 18.69 -12.46 17.01
C GLU A 157 19.50 -13.33 17.98
N VAL A 158 18.84 -14.28 18.66
CA VAL A 158 19.52 -15.22 19.57
C VAL A 158 20.54 -16.08 18.83
N SER A 159 20.24 -16.53 17.61
CA SER A 159 21.16 -17.34 16.81
C SER A 159 22.40 -16.55 16.36
N ALA A 160 22.27 -15.28 16.06
CA ALA A 160 23.37 -14.39 15.67
C ALA A 160 24.32 -14.10 16.85
N GLU A 161 23.78 -13.83 18.04
CA GLU A 161 24.58 -13.67 19.26
C GLU A 161 25.30 -14.97 19.67
N THR A 162 24.63 -16.10 19.55
CA THR A 162 25.21 -17.41 19.87
C THR A 162 26.35 -17.75 18.91
N LEU A 163 26.21 -17.42 17.62
CA LEU A 163 27.28 -17.59 16.63
C LEU A 163 28.46 -16.65 16.87
N ALA A 164 28.20 -15.40 17.30
CA ALA A 164 29.24 -14.44 17.64
C ALA A 164 30.00 -14.87 18.92
N ALA A 165 29.33 -15.44 19.91
CA ALA A 165 29.95 -15.96 21.12
C ALA A 165 30.80 -17.22 20.83
N LEU A 166 30.37 -18.10 19.94
CA LEU A 166 31.13 -19.26 19.49
C LEU A 166 32.37 -18.92 18.65
N ALA A 167 32.34 -17.80 17.92
CA ALA A 167 33.47 -17.34 17.12
C ALA A 167 34.56 -16.66 17.96
N SER A 168 34.30 -16.38 19.25
CA SER A 168 35.24 -15.76 20.19
C SER A 168 35.92 -16.75 21.15
N LEU A 169 35.62 -18.05 21.03
CA LEU A 169 36.28 -19.17 21.73
C LEU A 169 37.33 -19.83 20.85
#